data_3a87fc554b7464c80ca298b9eb7f29cc
#
_entry.id   3a87fc554b7464c80ca298b9eb7f29cc
#
_cell.length_a   1.000
_cell.length_b   1.000
_cell.length_c   1.000
_cell.angle_alpha   90.00
_cell.angle_beta   90.00
_cell.angle_gamma   90.00
#
_symmetry.space_group_name_H-M   'P 1'
#
loop_
_entity.id
_entity.type
_entity.pdbx_description
1 polymer ?
#
loop_
_entity_poly.entity_id
_entity_poly.type
_entity_poly.pdbx_seq_one_letter_code
_entity_poly.pdbx_strand_id
1 'polypeptide(L)'
;SVAAYTGWTYEYVKAGWSDLLQMMKSGEIDLMAGVSYTEDRAQDMLFSELPMGREIYYLYADLTHTDISASDLRTLNGKRIALLKTSVQAAQFYQWEEDHGLHLQYVWSNSFEQGKQQAQGREIDCVISTETPAWVEYGMSAIAQTGGSDIYFAISRTRQDLKEELDHAMRKMEFDKPFYADELYQRYLSASYTPVLSSEEQDWVTQHGDIRIGFLTSDAGISTYVPESGQLV
;
A
#
# COMPACT_ATOMS: atom_id res chain seq x y z
N SER A 1 18.69 -6.95 3.15
CA SER A 1 17.64 -7.57 3.98
C SER A 1 18.10 -7.68 5.43
N VAL A 2 17.16 -7.77 6.37
CA VAL A 2 17.45 -7.96 7.81
C VAL A 2 18.35 -9.18 8.04
N ALA A 3 18.10 -10.29 7.34
CA ALA A 3 18.94 -11.50 7.44
C ALA A 3 20.43 -11.26 7.16
N ALA A 4 20.78 -10.28 6.34
CA ALA A 4 22.20 -9.96 6.09
C ALA A 4 22.90 -9.31 7.30
N TYR A 5 22.12 -8.77 8.24
CA TYR A 5 22.62 -8.13 9.46
C TYR A 5 22.51 -9.00 10.71
N THR A 6 21.53 -9.93 10.72
CA THR A 6 21.30 -10.84 11.85
C THR A 6 21.92 -12.22 11.65
N GLY A 7 22.16 -12.63 10.40
CA GLY A 7 22.57 -13.99 10.08
C GLY A 7 21.43 -15.03 10.18
N TRP A 8 20.19 -14.58 10.35
CA TRP A 8 19.04 -15.47 10.47
C TRP A 8 18.76 -16.24 9.18
N THR A 9 18.27 -17.45 9.35
CA THR A 9 17.62 -18.23 8.30
C THR A 9 16.13 -18.28 8.59
N TYR A 10 15.29 -18.25 7.54
CA TYR A 10 13.85 -18.20 7.69
C TYR A 10 13.21 -19.54 7.29
N GLU A 11 12.28 -19.99 8.12
CA GLU A 11 11.29 -20.99 7.75
C GLU A 11 9.97 -20.26 7.49
N TYR A 12 9.42 -20.41 6.28
CA TYR A 12 8.23 -19.68 5.88
C TYR A 12 6.97 -20.49 6.15
N VAL A 13 6.06 -19.91 6.94
CA VAL A 13 4.73 -20.44 7.22
C VAL A 13 3.72 -19.76 6.30
N LYS A 14 2.94 -20.54 5.57
CA LYS A 14 1.90 -20.04 4.66
C LYS A 14 0.51 -20.27 5.26
N ALA A 15 -0.18 -19.18 5.59
CA ALA A 15 -1.55 -19.19 6.10
C ALA A 15 -2.29 -17.91 5.69
N GLY A 16 -3.58 -17.82 6.00
CA GLY A 16 -4.36 -16.60 5.83
C GLY A 16 -3.99 -15.54 6.87
N TRP A 17 -4.32 -14.27 6.59
CA TRP A 17 -3.99 -13.15 7.47
C TRP A 17 -4.44 -13.34 8.91
N SER A 18 -5.71 -13.71 9.10
CA SER A 18 -6.28 -13.92 10.44
C SER A 18 -5.62 -15.08 11.19
N ASP A 19 -5.28 -16.15 10.45
CA ASP A 19 -4.60 -17.31 11.01
C ASP A 19 -3.16 -16.96 11.43
N LEU A 20 -2.43 -16.20 10.60
CA LEU A 20 -1.09 -15.72 10.93
C LEU A 20 -1.09 -14.83 12.18
N LEU A 21 -2.07 -13.94 12.32
CA LEU A 21 -2.20 -13.14 13.56
C LEU A 21 -2.47 -14.02 14.79
N GLN A 22 -3.28 -15.06 14.64
CA GLN A 22 -3.56 -16.00 15.72
C GLN A 22 -2.31 -16.83 16.09
N MET A 23 -1.56 -17.30 15.09
CA MET A 23 -0.31 -18.03 15.28
C MET A 23 0.77 -17.15 15.94
N MET A 24 0.81 -15.86 15.59
CA MET A 24 1.68 -14.88 16.26
C MET A 24 1.30 -14.73 17.73
N LYS A 25 0.02 -14.59 18.03
CA LYS A 25 -0.50 -14.47 19.40
C LYS A 25 -0.23 -15.71 20.25
N SER A 26 -0.35 -16.91 19.66
CA SER A 26 -0.05 -18.18 20.33
C SER A 26 1.45 -18.48 20.46
N GLY A 27 2.31 -17.75 19.75
CA GLY A 27 3.76 -18.02 19.70
C GLY A 27 4.14 -19.18 18.80
N GLU A 28 3.25 -19.62 17.90
CA GLU A 28 3.53 -20.65 16.89
C GLU A 28 4.44 -20.13 15.78
N ILE A 29 4.40 -18.83 15.49
CA ILE A 29 5.37 -18.14 14.63
C ILE A 29 6.10 -17.05 15.42
N ASP A 30 7.38 -16.85 15.11
CA ASP A 30 8.25 -15.92 15.81
C ASP A 30 8.17 -14.48 15.27
N LEU A 31 8.00 -14.35 13.92
CA LEU A 31 8.11 -13.07 13.22
C LEU A 31 7.09 -12.99 12.09
N MET A 32 6.48 -11.83 11.94
CA MET A 32 5.59 -11.50 10.84
C MET A 32 5.93 -10.10 10.30
N ALA A 33 6.04 -9.95 9.00
CA ALA A 33 6.32 -8.68 8.35
C ALA A 33 5.03 -8.01 7.84
N GLY A 34 5.05 -6.68 7.65
CA GLY A 34 3.96 -5.93 7.04
C GLY A 34 2.74 -5.78 7.95
N VAL A 35 2.96 -5.63 9.25
CA VAL A 35 1.87 -5.49 10.22
C VAL A 35 1.74 -4.03 10.66
N SER A 36 0.58 -3.41 10.40
CA SER A 36 0.26 -2.09 10.93
C SER A 36 0.14 -2.15 12.45
N TYR A 37 0.75 -1.19 13.13
CA TYR A 37 0.62 -1.06 14.58
C TYR A 37 -0.81 -0.67 14.96
N THR A 38 -1.37 -1.34 15.96
CA THR A 38 -2.54 -0.92 16.71
C THR A 38 -2.34 -1.25 18.19
N GLU A 39 -2.99 -0.48 19.07
CA GLU A 39 -2.92 -0.74 20.52
C GLU A 39 -3.43 -2.14 20.88
N ASP A 40 -4.47 -2.62 20.21
CA ASP A 40 -5.01 -3.97 20.43
C ASP A 40 -3.99 -5.04 20.07
N ARG A 41 -3.31 -4.89 18.91
CA ARG A 41 -2.26 -5.83 18.50
C ARG A 41 -1.06 -5.80 19.42
N ALA A 42 -0.69 -4.61 19.93
CA ALA A 42 0.43 -4.44 20.86
C ALA A 42 0.19 -5.13 22.23
N GLN A 43 -1.05 -5.51 22.54
CA GLN A 43 -1.34 -6.35 23.72
C GLN A 43 -0.92 -7.80 23.51
N ASP A 44 -0.88 -8.28 22.28
CA ASP A 44 -0.67 -9.69 21.94
C ASP A 44 0.71 -9.97 21.32
N MET A 45 1.39 -8.94 20.76
CA MET A 45 2.67 -9.07 20.06
C MET A 45 3.57 -7.86 20.33
N LEU A 46 4.86 -8.02 20.07
CA LEU A 46 5.84 -6.93 20.06
C LEU A 46 5.96 -6.37 18.65
N PHE A 47 6.43 -5.14 18.53
CA PHE A 47 6.69 -4.49 17.27
C PHE A 47 8.14 -4.00 17.18
N SER A 48 8.71 -4.00 15.97
CA SER A 48 9.99 -3.35 15.72
C SER A 48 9.93 -1.86 16.09
N GLU A 49 11.04 -1.28 16.52
CA GLU A 49 11.15 0.14 16.86
C GLU A 49 10.96 1.03 15.64
N LEU A 50 11.60 0.66 14.53
CA LEU A 50 11.47 1.36 13.26
C LEU A 50 10.42 0.69 12.37
N PRO A 51 9.65 1.44 11.59
CA PRO A 51 8.81 0.87 10.56
C PRO A 51 9.68 0.22 9.48
N MET A 52 9.17 -0.85 8.88
CA MET A 52 9.82 -1.47 7.73
C MET A 52 9.43 -0.79 6.41
N GLY A 53 8.39 0.03 6.43
CA GLY A 53 7.88 0.78 5.30
C GLY A 53 6.53 1.41 5.62
N ARG A 54 5.89 1.93 4.60
CA ARG A 54 4.56 2.54 4.67
C ARG A 54 3.67 1.96 3.58
N GLU A 55 2.44 1.64 3.93
CA GLU A 55 1.37 1.31 2.98
C GLU A 55 0.51 2.53 2.74
N ILE A 56 0.14 2.74 1.49
CA ILE A 56 -0.88 3.72 1.09
C ILE A 56 -2.11 2.93 0.66
N TYR A 57 -3.29 3.41 1.06
CA TYR A 57 -4.57 2.77 0.77
C TYR A 57 -5.30 3.55 -0.31
N TYR A 58 -5.73 2.84 -1.33
CA TYR A 58 -6.47 3.40 -2.44
C TYR A 58 -7.85 2.76 -2.56
N LEU A 59 -8.80 3.58 -2.96
CA LEU A 59 -10.07 3.11 -3.51
C LEU A 59 -9.87 2.82 -4.99
N TYR A 60 -10.04 1.55 -5.35
CA TYR A 60 -10.05 1.09 -6.74
C TYR A 60 -11.50 0.89 -7.19
N ALA A 61 -11.81 1.29 -8.41
CA ALA A 61 -13.16 1.17 -8.99
C ALA A 61 -13.11 0.62 -10.42
N ASP A 62 -14.14 -0.14 -10.79
CA ASP A 62 -14.38 -0.56 -12.17
C ASP A 62 -15.03 0.59 -12.95
N LEU A 63 -14.21 1.39 -13.62
CA LEU A 63 -14.68 2.52 -14.43
C LEU A 63 -15.28 2.11 -15.78
N THR A 64 -15.12 0.85 -16.18
CA THR A 64 -15.57 0.35 -17.49
C THR A 64 -16.98 -0.21 -17.46
N HIS A 65 -17.43 -0.72 -16.31
CA HIS A 65 -18.72 -1.39 -16.13
C HIS A 65 -19.63 -0.69 -15.12
N THR A 66 -19.21 0.48 -14.61
CA THR A 66 -20.00 1.30 -13.69
C THR A 66 -20.09 2.73 -14.20
N ASP A 67 -20.96 3.51 -13.59
CA ASP A 67 -21.09 4.95 -13.81
C ASP A 67 -20.24 5.77 -12.82
N ILE A 68 -19.21 5.15 -12.24
CA ILE A 68 -18.26 5.80 -11.33
C ILE A 68 -17.35 6.74 -12.13
N SER A 69 -17.17 7.96 -11.62
CA SER A 69 -16.26 8.96 -12.16
C SER A 69 -15.17 9.29 -11.17
N ALA A 70 -13.91 9.21 -11.59
CA ALA A 70 -12.78 9.61 -10.74
C ALA A 70 -12.79 11.13 -10.44
N SER A 71 -13.41 11.95 -11.30
CA SER A 71 -13.55 13.39 -11.09
C SER A 71 -14.74 13.79 -10.21
N ASP A 72 -15.69 12.89 -9.96
CA ASP A 72 -16.85 13.14 -9.10
C ASP A 72 -17.10 11.97 -8.15
N LEU A 73 -16.54 12.05 -6.96
CA LEU A 73 -16.66 11.00 -5.93
C LEU A 73 -18.11 10.76 -5.47
N ARG A 74 -19.05 11.70 -5.72
CA ARG A 74 -20.48 11.49 -5.38
C ARG A 74 -21.09 10.35 -6.16
N THR A 75 -20.50 9.96 -7.30
CA THR A 75 -20.91 8.78 -8.08
C THR A 75 -20.67 7.46 -7.36
N LEU A 76 -19.91 7.48 -6.26
CA LEU A 76 -19.70 6.34 -5.37
C LEU A 76 -20.91 6.02 -4.48
N ASN A 77 -21.84 6.98 -4.31
CA ASN A 77 -23.00 6.76 -3.44
C ASN A 77 -23.85 5.57 -3.90
N GLY A 78 -24.11 4.68 -2.94
CA GLY A 78 -24.87 3.44 -3.19
C GLY A 78 -24.10 2.33 -3.91
N LYS A 79 -22.82 2.54 -4.26
CA LYS A 79 -21.97 1.51 -4.86
C LYS A 79 -21.54 0.48 -3.83
N ARG A 80 -21.25 -0.73 -4.30
CA ARG A 80 -20.81 -1.86 -3.49
C ARG A 80 -19.29 -1.83 -3.39
N ILE A 81 -18.81 -1.78 -2.15
CA ILE A 81 -17.37 -1.74 -1.89
C ILE A 81 -16.91 -2.94 -1.08
N ALA A 82 -15.86 -3.64 -1.56
CA ALA A 82 -15.24 -4.70 -0.80
C ALA A 82 -14.30 -4.14 0.26
N LEU A 83 -14.48 -4.62 1.48
CA LEU A 83 -13.64 -4.31 2.65
C LEU A 83 -13.12 -5.59 3.28
N LEU A 84 -11.84 -5.60 3.63
CA LEU A 84 -11.26 -6.67 4.43
C LEU A 84 -11.63 -6.44 5.91
N LYS A 85 -12.36 -7.40 6.48
CA LYS A 85 -12.88 -7.31 7.85
C LYS A 85 -11.73 -7.13 8.86
N THR A 86 -11.93 -6.28 9.88
CA THR A 86 -10.93 -6.01 10.93
C THR A 86 -9.57 -5.46 10.44
N SER A 87 -9.51 -4.92 9.24
CA SER A 87 -8.31 -4.26 8.73
C SER A 87 -8.24 -2.80 9.14
N VAL A 88 -7.01 -2.28 9.25
CA VAL A 88 -6.76 -0.83 9.45
C VAL A 88 -7.30 -0.04 8.24
N GLN A 89 -7.22 -0.61 7.05
CA GLN A 89 -7.75 -0.04 5.81
C GLN A 89 -9.26 0.24 5.92
N ALA A 90 -10.04 -0.72 6.42
CA ALA A 90 -11.47 -0.54 6.59
C ALA A 90 -11.79 0.56 7.61
N ALA A 91 -11.07 0.61 8.73
CA ALA A 91 -11.27 1.64 9.76
C ALA A 91 -10.99 3.05 9.24
N GLN A 92 -9.91 3.23 8.47
CA GLN A 92 -9.57 4.52 7.85
C GLN A 92 -10.56 4.88 6.74
N PHE A 93 -11.03 3.89 5.98
CA PHE A 93 -12.03 4.12 4.94
C PHE A 93 -13.35 4.66 5.50
N TYR A 94 -13.83 4.17 6.64
CA TYR A 94 -15.05 4.71 7.26
C TYR A 94 -14.92 6.19 7.59
N GLN A 95 -13.78 6.60 8.12
CA GLN A 95 -13.55 8.02 8.39
C GLN A 95 -13.48 8.83 7.10
N TRP A 96 -12.76 8.31 6.08
CA TRP A 96 -12.67 8.95 4.77
C TRP A 96 -14.04 9.10 4.11
N GLU A 97 -14.89 8.06 4.17
CA GLU A 97 -16.27 8.07 3.64
C GLU A 97 -17.13 9.14 4.32
N GLU A 98 -17.05 9.24 5.64
CA GLU A 98 -17.75 10.25 6.44
C GLU A 98 -17.28 11.67 6.09
N ASP A 99 -15.97 11.89 6.02
CA ASP A 99 -15.36 13.20 5.70
C ASP A 99 -15.78 13.69 4.30
N HIS A 100 -16.07 12.78 3.36
CA HIS A 100 -16.53 13.10 2.00
C HIS A 100 -18.05 13.08 1.83
N GLY A 101 -18.80 12.78 2.89
CA GLY A 101 -20.27 12.72 2.84
C GLY A 101 -20.79 11.64 1.89
N LEU A 102 -20.08 10.53 1.78
CA LEU A 102 -20.42 9.40 0.91
C LEU A 102 -21.14 8.31 1.70
N HIS A 103 -21.86 7.45 0.96
CA HIS A 103 -22.57 6.30 1.53
C HIS A 103 -22.48 5.12 0.57
N LEU A 104 -21.60 4.15 0.88
CA LEU A 104 -21.40 2.95 0.10
C LEU A 104 -22.05 1.71 0.77
N GLN A 105 -22.24 0.66 0.00
CA GLN A 105 -22.74 -0.62 0.49
C GLN A 105 -21.56 -1.57 0.71
N TYR A 106 -21.37 -2.03 1.95
CA TYR A 106 -20.21 -2.85 2.30
C TYR A 106 -20.42 -4.31 1.94
N VAL A 107 -19.46 -4.86 1.21
CA VAL A 107 -19.32 -6.29 0.91
C VAL A 107 -18.05 -6.78 1.61
N TRP A 108 -18.20 -7.78 2.47
CA TRP A 108 -17.09 -8.27 3.25
C TRP A 108 -16.27 -9.29 2.46
N SER A 109 -14.95 -9.10 2.47
CA SER A 109 -13.98 -10.07 1.95
C SER A 109 -13.11 -10.56 3.11
N ASN A 110 -12.73 -11.83 3.06
CA ASN A 110 -11.82 -12.43 4.04
C ASN A 110 -10.38 -12.51 3.53
N SER A 111 -10.18 -12.27 2.23
CA SER A 111 -8.87 -12.30 1.59
C SER A 111 -8.86 -11.50 0.30
N PHE A 112 -7.67 -11.16 -0.17
CA PHE A 112 -7.45 -10.55 -1.48
C PHE A 112 -8.02 -11.40 -2.63
N GLU A 113 -7.84 -12.72 -2.57
CA GLU A 113 -8.36 -13.64 -3.59
C GLU A 113 -9.90 -13.65 -3.64
N GLN A 114 -10.56 -13.56 -2.49
CA GLN A 114 -12.02 -13.43 -2.46
C GLN A 114 -12.47 -12.10 -3.08
N GLY A 115 -11.79 -10.99 -2.75
CA GLY A 115 -12.07 -9.69 -3.35
C GLY A 115 -11.94 -9.71 -4.87
N LYS A 116 -10.93 -10.40 -5.41
CA LYS A 116 -10.78 -10.59 -6.86
C LYS A 116 -11.94 -11.37 -7.47
N GLN A 117 -12.37 -12.46 -6.84
CA GLN A 117 -13.52 -13.25 -7.31
C GLN A 117 -14.80 -12.41 -7.32
N GLN A 118 -15.02 -11.61 -6.27
CA GLN A 118 -16.16 -10.70 -6.19
C GLN A 118 -16.11 -9.62 -7.27
N ALA A 119 -14.94 -9.08 -7.60
CA ALA A 119 -14.78 -8.14 -8.72
C ALA A 119 -15.08 -8.80 -10.07
N GLN A 120 -14.51 -9.98 -10.33
CA GLN A 120 -14.77 -10.74 -11.56
C GLN A 120 -16.24 -11.14 -11.70
N GLY A 121 -16.90 -11.51 -10.60
CA GLY A 121 -18.32 -11.82 -10.52
C GLY A 121 -19.23 -10.59 -10.59
N ARG A 122 -18.68 -9.38 -10.63
CA ARG A 122 -19.41 -8.11 -10.55
C ARG A 122 -20.29 -8.01 -9.30
N GLU A 123 -19.84 -8.59 -8.22
CA GLU A 123 -20.51 -8.49 -6.93
C GLU A 123 -20.17 -7.18 -6.21
N ILE A 124 -19.03 -6.56 -6.59
CA ILE A 124 -18.54 -5.28 -6.09
C ILE A 124 -18.24 -4.32 -7.24
N ASP A 125 -18.36 -3.05 -6.96
CA ASP A 125 -18.06 -1.95 -7.88
C ASP A 125 -16.72 -1.28 -7.53
N CYS A 126 -16.31 -1.40 -6.26
CA CYS A 126 -15.10 -0.82 -5.68
C CYS A 126 -14.44 -1.77 -4.70
N VAL A 127 -13.16 -1.50 -4.40
CA VAL A 127 -12.41 -2.17 -3.35
C VAL A 127 -11.40 -1.22 -2.70
N ILE A 128 -11.18 -1.35 -1.38
CA ILE A 128 -10.04 -0.72 -0.71
C ILE A 128 -8.89 -1.71 -0.65
N SER A 129 -7.74 -1.27 -1.10
CA SER A 129 -6.52 -2.07 -1.07
C SER A 129 -5.29 -1.19 -0.94
N THR A 130 -4.17 -1.81 -0.57
CA THR A 130 -2.85 -1.19 -0.69
C THR A 130 -2.51 -0.91 -2.14
N GLU A 131 -1.54 -0.04 -2.37
CA GLU A 131 -0.98 0.20 -3.69
C GLU A 131 -0.49 -1.12 -4.31
N THR A 132 -1.13 -1.55 -5.40
CA THR A 132 -0.79 -2.79 -6.09
C THR A 132 -1.24 -2.75 -7.54
N PRO A 133 -0.41 -3.22 -8.50
CA PRO A 133 -0.81 -3.35 -9.91
C PRO A 133 -1.91 -4.41 -10.13
N ALA A 134 -2.07 -5.31 -9.17
CA ALA A 134 -2.97 -6.45 -9.35
C ALA A 134 -4.41 -6.06 -9.65
N TRP A 135 -4.93 -4.97 -9.07
CA TRP A 135 -6.29 -4.52 -9.36
C TRP A 135 -6.45 -3.98 -10.78
N VAL A 136 -5.39 -3.38 -11.35
CA VAL A 136 -5.41 -2.90 -12.74
C VAL A 136 -5.55 -4.06 -13.72
N GLU A 137 -4.94 -5.20 -13.42
CA GLU A 137 -5.10 -6.44 -14.22
C GLU A 137 -6.55 -6.96 -14.21
N TYR A 138 -7.35 -6.58 -13.22
CA TYR A 138 -8.78 -6.91 -13.11
C TYR A 138 -9.71 -5.79 -13.62
N GLY A 139 -9.14 -4.80 -14.33
CA GLY A 139 -9.92 -3.69 -14.92
C GLY A 139 -10.34 -2.61 -13.92
N MET A 140 -9.77 -2.61 -12.71
CA MET A 140 -10.02 -1.59 -11.72
C MET A 140 -8.94 -0.50 -11.73
N SER A 141 -9.35 0.75 -11.56
CA SER A 141 -8.48 1.92 -11.51
C SER A 141 -8.48 2.53 -10.11
N ALA A 142 -7.32 2.96 -9.63
CA ALA A 142 -7.22 3.73 -8.40
C ALA A 142 -7.81 5.13 -8.63
N ILE A 143 -8.82 5.52 -7.85
CA ILE A 143 -9.53 6.79 -8.03
C ILE A 143 -9.39 7.76 -6.87
N ALA A 144 -9.02 7.25 -5.68
CA ALA A 144 -8.78 8.09 -4.51
C ALA A 144 -7.83 7.41 -3.53
N GLN A 145 -6.99 8.20 -2.89
CA GLN A 145 -6.25 7.76 -1.71
C GLN A 145 -7.15 7.90 -0.49
N THR A 146 -7.30 6.83 0.28
CA THR A 146 -8.22 6.78 1.42
C THR A 146 -7.51 6.73 2.78
N GLY A 147 -6.18 6.60 2.77
CA GLY A 147 -5.38 6.56 3.98
C GLY A 147 -4.01 5.96 3.78
N GLY A 148 -3.44 5.50 4.86
CA GLY A 148 -2.16 4.80 4.88
C GLY A 148 -1.72 4.52 6.30
N SER A 149 -0.78 3.60 6.46
CA SER A 149 -0.17 3.32 7.77
C SER A 149 1.27 2.89 7.61
N ASP A 150 2.06 3.21 8.62
CA ASP A 150 3.37 2.59 8.76
C ASP A 150 3.19 1.11 9.09
N ILE A 151 4.02 0.29 8.49
CA ILE A 151 4.05 -1.16 8.70
C ILE A 151 5.34 -1.57 9.39
N TYR A 152 5.23 -2.55 10.26
CA TYR A 152 6.29 -3.00 11.14
C TYR A 152 6.51 -4.49 11.01
N PHE A 153 7.62 -4.96 11.56
CA PHE A 153 7.72 -6.35 11.94
C PHE A 153 6.99 -6.55 13.27
N ALA A 154 6.11 -7.52 13.31
CA ALA A 154 5.52 -8.04 14.54
C ALA A 154 6.30 -9.26 15.01
N ILE A 155 6.55 -9.36 16.31
CA ILE A 155 7.37 -10.39 16.95
C ILE A 155 6.54 -11.04 18.05
N SER A 156 6.62 -12.36 18.20
CA SER A 156 6.01 -13.06 19.32
C SER A 156 6.42 -12.45 20.66
N ARG A 157 5.47 -12.26 21.57
CA ARG A 157 5.76 -11.68 22.90
C ARG A 157 6.78 -12.46 23.71
N THR A 158 6.96 -13.75 23.40
CA THR A 158 7.95 -14.60 24.08
C THR A 158 9.36 -14.44 23.53
N ARG A 159 9.52 -13.68 22.43
CA ARG A 159 10.79 -13.55 21.69
C ARG A 159 11.33 -12.13 21.77
N GLN A 160 11.51 -11.64 23.00
CA GLN A 160 12.16 -10.35 23.24
C GLN A 160 13.61 -10.32 22.69
N ASP A 161 14.28 -11.48 22.69
CA ASP A 161 15.60 -11.67 22.09
C ASP A 161 15.61 -11.29 20.60
N LEU A 162 14.64 -11.78 19.84
CA LEU A 162 14.51 -11.45 18.41
C LEU A 162 14.19 -9.98 18.17
N LYS A 163 13.38 -9.38 19.04
CA LYS A 163 13.09 -7.95 18.95
C LYS A 163 14.35 -7.10 19.07
N GLU A 164 15.18 -7.38 20.06
CA GLU A 164 16.42 -6.62 20.30
C GLU A 164 17.41 -6.76 19.14
N GLU A 165 17.59 -7.98 18.63
CA GLU A 165 18.44 -8.24 17.46
C GLU A 165 17.90 -7.54 16.21
N LEU A 166 16.56 -7.61 15.98
CA LEU A 166 15.90 -6.97 14.85
C LEU A 166 16.06 -5.45 14.88
N ASP A 167 15.77 -4.83 16.02
CA ASP A 167 15.87 -3.38 16.17
C ASP A 167 17.31 -2.89 15.96
N HIS A 168 18.28 -3.65 16.47
CA HIS A 168 19.70 -3.36 16.21
C HIS A 168 20.04 -3.46 14.71
N ALA A 169 19.58 -4.52 14.05
CA ALA A 169 19.82 -4.75 12.62
C ALA A 169 19.15 -3.68 11.76
N MET A 170 17.92 -3.26 12.09
CA MET A 170 17.19 -2.22 11.35
C MET A 170 17.87 -0.86 11.47
N ARG A 171 18.26 -0.43 12.69
CA ARG A 171 19.03 0.81 12.90
C ARG A 171 20.36 0.80 12.13
N LYS A 172 21.07 -0.33 12.15
CA LYS A 172 22.32 -0.48 11.41
C LYS A 172 22.08 -0.42 9.88
N MET A 173 21.04 -1.06 9.40
CA MET A 173 20.67 -1.05 7.98
C MET A 173 20.30 0.37 7.50
N GLU A 174 19.54 1.12 8.32
CA GLU A 174 19.21 2.51 8.02
C GLU A 174 20.45 3.41 7.98
N PHE A 175 21.38 3.21 8.90
CA PHE A 175 22.65 3.94 8.91
C PHE A 175 23.53 3.60 7.68
N ASP A 176 23.67 2.30 7.37
CA ASP A 176 24.52 1.83 6.25
C ASP A 176 23.90 2.13 4.87
N LYS A 177 22.56 2.20 4.78
CA LYS A 177 21.80 2.34 3.54
C LYS A 177 20.53 3.19 3.76
N PRO A 178 20.67 4.49 3.95
CA PRO A 178 19.56 5.37 4.32
C PRO A 178 18.43 5.44 3.29
N PHE A 179 18.71 5.13 2.01
CA PHE A 179 17.72 5.15 0.92
C PHE A 179 17.22 3.75 0.52
N TYR A 180 17.50 2.72 1.32
CA TYR A 180 17.17 1.34 0.93
C TYR A 180 15.67 1.09 0.83
N ALA A 181 14.86 1.69 1.69
CA ALA A 181 13.41 1.59 1.63
C ALA A 181 12.86 2.23 0.34
N ASP A 182 13.37 3.40 -0.03
CA ASP A 182 12.99 4.10 -1.26
C ASP A 182 13.42 3.32 -2.52
N GLU A 183 14.63 2.74 -2.51
CA GLU A 183 15.10 1.86 -3.60
C GLU A 183 14.17 0.64 -3.79
N LEU A 184 13.71 0.03 -2.70
CA LEU A 184 12.78 -1.10 -2.76
C LEU A 184 11.40 -0.64 -3.27
N TYR A 185 10.89 0.48 -2.77
CA TYR A 185 9.64 1.06 -3.22
C TYR A 185 9.68 1.32 -4.73
N GLN A 186 10.72 2.01 -5.20
CA GLN A 186 10.90 2.31 -6.63
C GLN A 186 10.99 1.04 -7.48
N ARG A 187 11.66 0.01 -6.99
CA ARG A 187 11.86 -1.24 -7.74
C ARG A 187 10.60 -2.08 -7.85
N TYR A 188 9.78 -2.13 -6.80
CA TYR A 188 8.71 -3.12 -6.70
C TYR A 188 7.30 -2.53 -6.71
N LEU A 189 7.14 -1.25 -6.39
CA LEU A 189 5.83 -0.63 -6.22
C LEU A 189 5.58 0.53 -7.20
N SER A 190 6.56 1.41 -7.44
CA SER A 190 6.35 2.63 -8.22
C SER A 190 6.05 2.40 -9.71
N ALA A 191 6.44 1.26 -10.26
CA ALA A 191 6.21 0.93 -11.68
C ALA A 191 4.73 0.70 -12.03
N SER A 192 3.84 0.74 -11.05
CA SER A 192 2.46 0.31 -11.18
C SER A 192 1.45 1.44 -11.19
N TYR A 193 1.87 2.65 -10.90
CA TYR A 193 0.96 3.78 -10.79
C TYR A 193 1.01 4.64 -12.05
N THR A 194 0.02 4.45 -12.92
CA THR A 194 -0.32 5.46 -13.92
C THR A 194 -1.46 6.29 -13.33
N PRO A 195 -1.27 7.57 -13.03
CA PRO A 195 -2.35 8.41 -12.55
C PRO A 195 -3.51 8.35 -13.54
N VAL A 196 -4.70 8.00 -13.06
CA VAL A 196 -5.91 8.10 -13.88
C VAL A 196 -6.32 9.56 -13.86
N LEU A 197 -5.99 10.26 -14.94
CA LEU A 197 -6.44 11.63 -15.12
C LEU A 197 -7.95 11.64 -15.32
N SER A 198 -8.64 12.55 -14.65
CA SER A 198 -10.04 12.86 -14.94
C SER A 198 -10.18 13.36 -16.37
N SER A 199 -11.40 13.32 -16.91
CA SER A 199 -11.66 13.86 -18.26
C SER A 199 -11.26 15.33 -18.37
N GLU A 200 -11.49 16.13 -17.34
CA GLU A 200 -11.06 17.54 -17.28
C GLU A 200 -9.54 17.70 -17.33
N GLU A 201 -8.83 16.86 -16.58
CA GLU A 201 -7.34 16.87 -16.57
C GLU A 201 -6.78 16.40 -17.91
N GLN A 202 -7.37 15.38 -18.54
CA GLN A 202 -7.01 14.93 -19.88
C GLN A 202 -7.24 16.00 -20.93
N ASP A 203 -8.39 16.67 -20.87
CA ASP A 203 -8.73 17.78 -21.76
C ASP A 203 -7.75 18.95 -21.53
N TRP A 204 -7.43 19.25 -20.27
CA TRP A 204 -6.44 20.29 -19.94
C TRP A 204 -5.05 19.94 -20.51
N VAL A 205 -4.54 18.72 -20.31
CA VAL A 205 -3.26 18.26 -20.86
C VAL A 205 -3.26 18.37 -22.39
N THR A 206 -4.35 17.97 -23.02
CA THR A 206 -4.49 18.00 -24.50
C THR A 206 -4.50 19.43 -25.05
N GLN A 207 -5.13 20.37 -24.32
CA GLN A 207 -5.29 21.76 -24.76
C GLN A 207 -4.05 22.62 -24.50
N HIS A 208 -3.26 22.31 -23.47
CA HIS A 208 -2.11 23.13 -23.08
C HIS A 208 -0.81 22.80 -23.84
N GLY A 209 -0.75 21.68 -24.55
CA GLY A 209 0.42 21.29 -25.35
C GLY A 209 1.70 21.16 -24.50
N ASP A 210 2.85 21.41 -25.12
CA ASP A 210 4.15 21.23 -24.48
C ASP A 210 4.39 22.29 -23.39
N ILE A 211 4.74 21.82 -22.20
CA ILE A 211 5.14 22.68 -21.09
C ILE A 211 6.66 22.88 -21.12
N ARG A 212 7.10 24.13 -21.09
CA ARG A 212 8.53 24.45 -21.03
C ARG A 212 9.02 24.44 -19.61
N ILE A 213 9.93 23.53 -19.27
CA ILE A 213 10.51 23.36 -17.94
C ILE A 213 11.97 23.83 -17.97
N GLY A 214 12.32 24.78 -17.09
CA GLY A 214 13.71 25.15 -16.84
C GLY A 214 14.32 24.25 -15.77
N PHE A 215 15.55 23.81 -15.98
CA PHE A 215 16.30 23.00 -15.02
C PHE A 215 17.78 23.43 -14.99
N LEU A 216 18.44 23.14 -13.86
CA LEU A 216 19.87 23.40 -13.69
C LEU A 216 20.66 22.16 -14.12
N THR A 217 21.50 22.32 -15.14
CA THR A 217 22.34 21.21 -15.67
C THR A 217 23.49 20.78 -14.74
N SER A 218 23.73 21.56 -13.67
CA SER A 218 24.83 21.35 -12.73
C SER A 218 24.39 20.84 -11.36
N ASP A 219 23.12 20.55 -11.17
CA ASP A 219 22.60 20.09 -9.87
C ASP A 219 22.63 18.56 -9.80
N ALA A 220 23.82 18.05 -9.44
CA ALA A 220 24.07 16.60 -9.32
C ALA A 220 23.15 16.02 -8.23
N GLY A 221 22.17 15.22 -8.63
CA GLY A 221 21.23 14.51 -7.77
C GLY A 221 19.75 14.89 -7.95
N ILE A 222 19.45 15.97 -8.68
CA ILE A 222 18.06 16.35 -8.99
C ILE A 222 17.74 16.14 -10.47
N SER A 223 18.67 16.49 -11.36
CA SER A 223 18.51 16.25 -12.80
C SER A 223 19.86 16.16 -13.53
N THR A 224 19.99 15.22 -14.44
CA THR A 224 21.14 15.11 -15.32
C THR A 224 20.65 15.18 -16.76
N TYR A 225 21.13 16.18 -17.52
CA TYR A 225 20.90 16.25 -18.97
C TYR A 225 21.89 15.35 -19.71
N VAL A 226 21.37 14.43 -20.50
CA VAL A 226 22.18 13.56 -21.36
C VAL A 226 22.20 14.14 -22.78
N PRO A 227 23.30 14.79 -23.21
CA PRO A 227 23.35 15.50 -24.49
C PRO A 227 23.11 14.60 -25.72
N GLU A 228 23.48 13.31 -25.62
CA GLU A 228 23.41 12.34 -26.71
C GLU A 228 21.97 11.90 -27.01
N SER A 229 21.11 11.88 -26.02
CA SER A 229 19.69 11.50 -26.16
C SER A 229 18.72 12.69 -26.08
N GLY A 230 19.21 13.86 -25.65
CA GLY A 230 18.36 15.03 -25.38
C GLY A 230 17.40 14.84 -24.21
N GLN A 231 17.63 13.83 -23.38
CA GLN A 231 16.74 13.46 -22.26
C GLN A 231 17.27 14.00 -20.92
N LEU A 232 16.35 14.33 -20.05
CA LEU A 232 16.59 14.56 -18.64
C LEU A 232 16.41 13.24 -17.90
N VAL A 233 17.37 12.89 -17.05
CA VAL A 233 17.35 11.69 -16.21
C VAL A 233 17.43 12.11 -14.74
#